data_376f31cb8454c91ad948232e6fafcaba
#
_entry.id   376f31cb8454c91ad948232e6fafcaba
#
_cell.length_a   1.000
_cell.length_b   1.000
_cell.length_c   1.000
_cell.angle_alpha   90.00
_cell.angle_beta   90.00
_cell.angle_gamma   90.00
#
_symmetry.space_group_name_H-M   'P 1'
#
loop_
_entity.id
_entity.type
_entity.pdbx_description
1 polymer ?
#
loop_
_entity_poly.entity_id
_entity_poly.type
_entity_poly.pdbx_seq_one_letter_code
_entity_poly.pdbx_strand_id
1 'polypeptide(L)'
;ADIAEIDDETVGAFDAQGWVGGDYNRFWWKAEGEFADGDFEDAEVQALYSRYISKFWDAQIGVRYDLEPKGETYGVIGLQGLAPYFFEVDAAAFVSSSGDVSARFEATGELLFTQRLILEPGIALDFYAENDPSRQIGSGLATAEYSAQLRYEFTREFAPYVELAYEEAYGDTADFLRLETGSADDTEPRHQERADDPHPSHDRLH
;
A
#
# COMPACT_ATOMS: atom_id res chain seq x y z
N ALA A 1 -3.91 0.96 -15.02
CA ALA A 1 -3.90 -0.49 -14.76
C ALA A 1 -2.58 -1.04 -15.26
N ASP A 2 -1.83 -1.59 -14.37
CA ASP A 2 -0.51 -2.14 -14.62
C ASP A 2 -0.56 -3.65 -14.40
N ILE A 3 0.12 -4.40 -15.25
CA ILE A 3 0.20 -5.86 -15.16
C ILE A 3 1.66 -6.25 -15.35
N ALA A 4 2.19 -7.00 -14.41
CA ALA A 4 3.53 -7.57 -14.46
C ALA A 4 3.48 -9.08 -14.25
N GLU A 5 4.44 -9.82 -14.81
CA GLU A 5 4.63 -11.24 -14.58
C GLU A 5 5.95 -11.42 -13.84
N ILE A 6 5.89 -11.93 -12.62
CA ILE A 6 7.04 -12.14 -11.74
C ILE A 6 7.03 -13.60 -11.30
N ASP A 7 8.07 -14.35 -11.61
CA ASP A 7 8.26 -15.76 -11.20
C ASP A 7 7.09 -16.72 -11.54
N ASP A 8 6.47 -16.60 -12.72
CA ASP A 8 5.26 -17.31 -13.18
C ASP A 8 3.95 -16.85 -12.50
N GLU A 9 3.96 -15.81 -11.67
CA GLU A 9 2.79 -15.19 -11.04
C GLU A 9 2.39 -13.93 -11.80
N THR A 10 1.10 -13.80 -12.10
CA THR A 10 0.57 -12.58 -12.75
C THR A 10 0.06 -11.63 -11.69
N VAL A 11 0.82 -10.59 -11.40
CA VAL A 11 0.40 -9.50 -10.51
C VAL A 11 -0.06 -8.30 -11.33
N GLY A 12 -1.07 -7.61 -10.82
CA GLY A 12 -1.55 -6.40 -11.45
C GLY A 12 -2.28 -5.48 -10.48
N ALA A 13 -2.24 -4.20 -10.79
CA ALA A 13 -2.93 -3.17 -10.05
C ALA A 13 -3.84 -2.37 -10.99
N PHE A 14 -4.95 -1.88 -10.46
CA PHE A 14 -5.78 -0.90 -11.15
C PHE A 14 -6.14 0.26 -10.24
N ASP A 15 -6.12 1.43 -10.79
CA ASP A 15 -6.66 2.67 -10.22
C ASP A 15 -7.68 3.25 -11.20
N ALA A 16 -8.83 3.62 -10.70
CA ALA A 16 -9.86 4.27 -11.47
C ALA A 16 -10.56 5.32 -10.60
N GLN A 17 -10.59 6.55 -11.08
CA GLN A 17 -11.26 7.63 -10.37
C GLN A 17 -12.05 8.52 -11.33
N GLY A 18 -13.06 9.17 -10.79
CA GLY A 18 -13.84 10.12 -11.55
C GLY A 18 -14.69 11.02 -10.64
N TRP A 19 -15.14 12.12 -11.23
CA TRP A 19 -15.96 13.07 -10.48
C TRP A 19 -17.11 13.60 -11.32
N VAL A 20 -18.15 14.07 -10.63
CA VAL A 20 -19.28 14.80 -11.20
C VAL A 20 -19.62 15.97 -10.28
N GLY A 21 -19.91 17.13 -10.86
CA GLY A 21 -20.27 18.32 -10.11
C GLY A 21 -19.88 19.62 -10.79
N GLY A 22 -19.83 20.69 -10.02
CA GLY A 22 -19.44 22.03 -10.48
C GLY A 22 -18.10 22.48 -9.91
N ASP A 23 -17.78 23.76 -10.07
CA ASP A 23 -16.49 24.33 -9.69
C ASP A 23 -16.23 24.32 -8.18
N TYR A 24 -17.27 24.37 -7.36
CA TYR A 24 -17.16 24.47 -5.90
C TYR A 24 -17.47 23.18 -5.15
N ASN A 25 -18.28 22.31 -5.75
CA ASN A 25 -18.75 21.09 -5.12
C ASN A 25 -18.69 19.97 -6.13
N ARG A 26 -18.03 18.86 -5.76
CA ARG A 26 -17.86 17.67 -6.61
C ARG A 26 -18.18 16.43 -5.80
N PHE A 27 -18.74 15.46 -6.46
CA PHE A 27 -18.82 14.10 -5.96
C PHE A 27 -17.76 13.27 -6.68
N TRP A 28 -16.84 12.69 -5.90
CA TRP A 28 -15.78 11.82 -6.39
C TRP A 28 -16.11 10.37 -6.10
N TRP A 29 -15.71 9.51 -7.00
CA TRP A 29 -15.60 8.10 -6.76
C TRP A 29 -14.18 7.67 -7.10
N LYS A 30 -13.61 6.78 -6.28
CA LYS A 30 -12.31 6.15 -6.49
C LYS A 30 -12.50 4.66 -6.36
N ALA A 31 -11.77 3.85 -7.13
CA ALA A 31 -11.73 2.40 -7.04
C ALA A 31 -10.30 1.96 -7.32
N GLU A 32 -9.70 1.31 -6.37
CA GLU A 32 -8.33 0.83 -6.41
C GLU A 32 -8.34 -0.67 -6.10
N GLY A 33 -7.37 -1.41 -6.62
CA GLY A 33 -7.24 -2.82 -6.28
C GLY A 33 -6.01 -3.45 -6.87
N GLU A 34 -5.53 -4.45 -6.16
CA GLU A 34 -4.40 -5.30 -6.53
C GLU A 34 -4.88 -6.74 -6.67
N PHE A 35 -4.31 -7.47 -7.61
CA PHE A 35 -4.60 -8.88 -7.81
C PHE A 35 -3.33 -9.66 -8.11
N ALA A 36 -3.29 -10.90 -7.60
CA ALA A 36 -2.28 -11.88 -7.90
C ALA A 36 -2.95 -13.19 -8.31
N ASP A 37 -2.47 -13.82 -9.39
CA ASP A 37 -3.00 -15.06 -9.97
C ASP A 37 -4.52 -15.08 -10.25
N GLY A 38 -5.12 -13.88 -10.39
CA GLY A 38 -6.54 -13.70 -10.69
C GLY A 38 -7.45 -13.57 -9.45
N ASP A 39 -6.89 -13.64 -8.24
CA ASP A 39 -7.58 -13.33 -7.00
C ASP A 39 -7.23 -11.90 -6.55
N PHE A 40 -8.22 -11.18 -6.01
CA PHE A 40 -7.96 -9.86 -5.43
C PHE A 40 -7.30 -10.02 -4.07
N GLU A 41 -6.15 -9.36 -3.88
CA GLU A 41 -5.45 -9.28 -2.60
C GLU A 41 -5.88 -8.05 -1.82
N ASP A 42 -6.05 -6.94 -2.54
CA ASP A 42 -6.60 -5.70 -1.99
C ASP A 42 -7.61 -5.11 -2.99
N ALA A 43 -8.70 -4.58 -2.49
CA ALA A 43 -9.67 -3.85 -3.31
C ALA A 43 -10.47 -2.87 -2.46
N GLU A 44 -10.48 -1.62 -2.86
CA GLU A 44 -11.23 -0.57 -2.17
C GLU A 44 -12.07 0.27 -3.13
N VAL A 45 -13.18 0.79 -2.61
CA VAL A 45 -14.00 1.79 -3.29
C VAL A 45 -14.29 2.96 -2.36
N GLN A 46 -14.21 4.17 -2.89
CA GLN A 46 -14.49 5.39 -2.14
C GLN A 46 -15.57 6.22 -2.82
N ALA A 47 -16.39 6.87 -2.01
CA ALA A 47 -17.40 7.84 -2.43
C ALA A 47 -17.25 9.11 -1.57
N LEU A 48 -16.76 10.20 -2.18
CA LEU A 48 -16.35 11.40 -1.48
C LEU A 48 -17.12 12.62 -1.99
N TYR A 49 -17.57 13.46 -1.08
CA TYR A 49 -18.02 14.80 -1.38
C TYR A 49 -16.86 15.76 -1.18
N SER A 50 -16.47 16.47 -2.23
CA SER A 50 -15.37 17.41 -2.27
C SER A 50 -15.91 18.84 -2.37
N ARG A 51 -15.35 19.73 -1.57
CA ARG A 51 -15.71 21.15 -1.56
C ARG A 51 -14.45 22.02 -1.63
N TYR A 52 -14.46 22.94 -2.58
CA TYR A 52 -13.44 23.98 -2.68
C TYR A 52 -13.44 24.87 -1.41
N ILE A 53 -12.30 24.93 -0.75
CA ILE A 53 -12.11 25.70 0.49
C ILE A 53 -11.14 26.86 0.35
N SER A 54 -10.17 26.75 -0.57
CA SER A 54 -9.14 27.75 -0.81
C SER A 54 -8.57 27.59 -2.21
N LYS A 55 -7.84 28.58 -2.69
CA LYS A 55 -7.16 28.49 -4.00
C LYS A 55 -6.27 27.25 -4.04
N PHE A 56 -6.58 26.33 -4.95
CA PHE A 56 -5.90 25.06 -5.14
C PHE A 56 -6.14 23.98 -4.06
N TRP A 57 -7.11 24.16 -3.16
CA TRP A 57 -7.39 23.19 -2.10
C TRP A 57 -8.88 22.87 -2.00
N ASP A 58 -9.17 21.59 -1.96
CA ASP A 58 -10.48 21.00 -1.74
C ASP A 58 -10.47 20.18 -0.45
N ALA A 59 -11.50 20.35 0.38
CA ALA A 59 -11.75 19.45 1.51
C ALA A 59 -12.70 18.35 1.07
N GLN A 60 -12.46 17.12 1.51
CA GLN A 60 -13.24 15.95 1.17
C GLN A 60 -13.81 15.29 2.42
N ILE A 61 -15.00 14.74 2.30
CA ILE A 61 -15.63 13.90 3.31
C ILE A 61 -16.43 12.80 2.61
N GLY A 62 -16.40 11.59 3.14
CA GLY A 62 -17.15 10.51 2.55
C GLY A 62 -16.98 9.17 3.24
N VAL A 63 -17.10 8.12 2.45
CA VAL A 63 -16.98 6.74 2.91
C VAL A 63 -16.06 5.96 1.96
N ARG A 64 -15.31 5.03 2.54
CA ARG A 64 -14.51 4.02 1.88
C ARG A 64 -15.05 2.66 2.30
N TYR A 65 -15.05 1.72 1.39
CA TYR A 65 -15.38 0.33 1.64
C TYR A 65 -14.28 -0.54 1.05
N ASP A 66 -13.59 -1.26 1.92
CA ASP A 66 -12.62 -2.28 1.52
C ASP A 66 -13.39 -3.56 1.24
N LEU A 67 -13.18 -4.15 0.06
CA LEU A 67 -13.81 -5.42 -0.32
C LEU A 67 -12.93 -6.60 0.12
N GLU A 68 -11.63 -6.46 -0.06
CA GLU A 68 -10.61 -7.42 0.34
C GLU A 68 -9.51 -6.71 1.14
N PRO A 69 -8.79 -7.41 2.03
CA PRO A 69 -8.93 -8.82 2.44
C PRO A 69 -10.13 -9.06 3.37
N LYS A 70 -10.74 -8.01 3.89
CA LYS A 70 -11.88 -8.11 4.81
C LYS A 70 -12.82 -6.93 4.58
N GLY A 71 -14.09 -7.26 4.29
CA GLY A 71 -15.10 -6.24 4.09
C GLY A 71 -15.23 -5.30 5.29
N GLU A 72 -14.75 -4.06 5.15
CA GLU A 72 -14.81 -3.06 6.22
C GLU A 72 -15.19 -1.68 5.66
N THR A 73 -15.93 -0.91 6.47
CA THR A 73 -16.37 0.44 6.10
C THR A 73 -15.63 1.47 6.92
N TYR A 74 -15.17 2.53 6.25
CA TYR A 74 -14.50 3.66 6.88
C TYR A 74 -15.22 4.97 6.59
N GLY A 75 -15.29 5.83 7.60
CA GLY A 75 -15.54 7.24 7.39
C GLY A 75 -14.25 7.93 6.96
N VAL A 76 -14.33 8.81 5.96
CA VAL A 76 -13.17 9.49 5.38
C VAL A 76 -13.31 10.99 5.54
N ILE A 77 -12.22 11.65 5.94
CA ILE A 77 -12.04 13.10 5.86
C ILE A 77 -10.70 13.36 5.19
N GLY A 78 -10.70 14.20 4.15
CA GLY A 78 -9.52 14.43 3.34
C GLY A 78 -9.31 15.88 2.93
N LEU A 79 -8.13 16.14 2.46
CA LEU A 79 -7.68 17.40 1.89
C LEU A 79 -6.88 17.08 0.62
N GLN A 80 -7.34 17.57 -0.52
CA GLN A 80 -6.66 17.40 -1.80
C GLN A 80 -6.32 18.76 -2.40
N GLY A 81 -5.17 18.88 -3.01
CA GLY A 81 -4.84 20.14 -3.65
C GLY A 81 -3.46 20.21 -4.29
N LEU A 82 -3.16 21.40 -4.79
CA LEU A 82 -1.90 21.72 -5.43
C LEU A 82 -1.05 22.59 -4.48
N ALA A 83 0.04 22.04 -3.99
CA ALA A 83 1.03 22.72 -3.17
C ALA A 83 1.98 23.58 -4.06
N PRO A 84 2.82 24.44 -3.45
CA PRO A 84 3.85 25.18 -4.19
C PRO A 84 4.73 24.24 -5.02
N TYR A 85 5.20 24.73 -6.17
CA TYR A 85 5.98 23.98 -7.16
C TYR A 85 5.21 22.88 -7.89
N PHE A 86 3.87 22.98 -7.90
CA PHE A 86 2.97 22.04 -8.60
C PHE A 86 3.00 20.61 -8.08
N PHE A 87 3.27 20.43 -6.79
CA PHE A 87 3.06 19.15 -6.15
C PHE A 87 1.56 18.94 -5.90
N GLU A 88 1.02 17.86 -6.44
CA GLU A 88 -0.29 17.37 -6.06
C GLU A 88 -0.18 16.67 -4.71
N VAL A 89 -1.06 17.02 -3.79
CA VAL A 89 -1.09 16.48 -2.42
C VAL A 89 -2.47 15.95 -2.14
N ASP A 90 -2.55 14.72 -1.69
CA ASP A 90 -3.73 14.11 -1.10
C ASP A 90 -3.41 13.67 0.33
N ALA A 91 -4.24 14.07 1.27
CA ALA A 91 -4.11 13.68 2.67
C ALA A 91 -5.49 13.27 3.19
N ALA A 92 -5.61 12.06 3.67
CA ALA A 92 -6.87 11.52 4.17
C ALA A 92 -6.69 10.85 5.54
N ALA A 93 -7.70 10.98 6.39
CA ALA A 93 -7.83 10.23 7.62
C ALA A 93 -9.08 9.34 7.53
N PHE A 94 -8.96 8.15 8.05
CA PHE A 94 -9.95 7.09 7.99
C PHE A 94 -10.31 6.65 9.41
N VAL A 95 -11.59 6.41 9.63
CA VAL A 95 -12.08 5.80 10.88
C VAL A 95 -12.93 4.61 10.51
N SER A 96 -12.49 3.41 10.88
CA SER A 96 -13.19 2.18 10.57
C SER A 96 -14.47 2.02 11.39
N SER A 97 -15.34 1.12 10.96
CA SER A 97 -16.54 0.74 11.70
C SER A 97 -16.22 0.03 13.02
N SER A 98 -15.04 -0.55 13.18
CA SER A 98 -14.49 -1.12 14.42
C SER A 98 -13.89 -0.08 15.36
N GLY A 99 -13.61 1.12 14.86
CA GLY A 99 -13.05 2.23 15.64
C GLY A 99 -11.56 2.48 15.39
N ASP A 100 -10.93 1.70 14.53
CA ASP A 100 -9.54 1.87 14.16
C ASP A 100 -9.36 3.16 13.35
N VAL A 101 -8.25 3.85 13.58
CA VAL A 101 -7.95 5.12 12.92
C VAL A 101 -6.66 4.97 12.13
N SER A 102 -6.71 5.38 10.86
CA SER A 102 -5.54 5.46 9.99
C SER A 102 -5.51 6.77 9.22
N ALA A 103 -4.37 7.07 8.63
CA ALA A 103 -4.21 8.22 7.75
C ALA A 103 -3.24 7.89 6.63
N ARG A 104 -3.53 8.41 5.43
CA ARG A 104 -2.67 8.32 4.25
C ARG A 104 -2.29 9.71 3.80
N PHE A 105 -1.06 9.86 3.39
CA PHE A 105 -0.54 11.08 2.80
C PHE A 105 0.19 10.73 1.51
N GLU A 106 -0.19 11.37 0.43
CA GLU A 106 0.42 11.21 -0.87
C GLU A 106 0.85 12.56 -1.43
N ALA A 107 1.98 12.59 -2.10
CA ALA A 107 2.43 13.75 -2.82
C ALA A 107 3.16 13.33 -4.09
N THR A 108 2.72 13.88 -5.22
CA THR A 108 3.34 13.68 -6.53
C THR A 108 3.70 15.00 -7.16
N GLY A 109 4.71 15.02 -8.00
CA GLY A 109 5.13 16.24 -8.67
C GLY A 109 5.60 15.97 -10.10
N GLU A 110 5.47 16.93 -10.98
CA GLU A 110 5.98 16.84 -12.35
C GLU A 110 7.24 17.67 -12.52
N LEU A 111 8.33 17.03 -12.93
CA LEU A 111 9.60 17.66 -13.28
C LEU A 111 9.86 17.52 -14.78
N LEU A 112 9.70 18.60 -15.52
CA LEU A 112 9.91 18.64 -16.95
C LEU A 112 11.40 18.79 -17.26
N PHE A 113 12.10 17.71 -17.62
CA PHE A 113 13.46 17.81 -18.15
C PHE A 113 13.48 18.41 -19.56
N THR A 114 12.46 18.07 -20.33
CA THR A 114 12.18 18.68 -21.64
C THR A 114 10.67 18.83 -21.78
N GLN A 115 10.20 19.39 -22.91
CA GLN A 115 8.76 19.46 -23.21
C GLN A 115 8.10 18.08 -23.42
N ARG A 116 8.89 17.01 -23.49
CA ARG A 116 8.43 15.66 -23.78
C ARG A 116 8.90 14.62 -22.77
N LEU A 117 9.97 14.92 -22.03
CA LEU A 117 10.52 14.02 -21.02
C LEU A 117 10.17 14.58 -19.66
N ILE A 118 9.32 13.87 -18.96
CA ILE A 118 8.73 14.25 -17.68
C ILE A 118 9.10 13.18 -16.65
N LEU A 119 9.63 13.61 -15.52
CA LEU A 119 9.81 12.77 -14.34
C LEU A 119 8.73 13.12 -13.33
N GLU A 120 8.03 12.13 -12.85
CA GLU A 120 6.99 12.24 -11.83
C GLU A 120 7.48 11.53 -10.56
N PRO A 121 8.15 12.22 -9.62
CA PRO A 121 8.44 11.67 -8.31
C PRO A 121 7.19 11.62 -7.46
N GLY A 122 7.02 10.55 -6.70
CA GLY A 122 5.92 10.33 -5.77
C GLY A 122 6.40 9.86 -4.41
N ILE A 123 5.60 10.14 -3.40
CA ILE A 123 5.73 9.58 -2.06
C ILE A 123 4.33 9.28 -1.52
N ALA A 124 4.15 8.10 -0.95
CA ALA A 124 2.97 7.73 -0.17
C ALA A 124 3.39 7.28 1.23
N LEU A 125 2.64 7.70 2.24
CA LEU A 125 2.90 7.41 3.65
C LEU A 125 1.62 6.93 4.31
N ASP A 126 1.64 5.76 4.93
CA ASP A 126 0.54 5.20 5.67
C ASP A 126 0.81 5.20 7.17
N PHE A 127 -0.16 5.70 7.91
CA PHE A 127 -0.11 5.82 9.36
C PHE A 127 -1.29 5.09 10.01
N TYR A 128 -1.02 4.38 11.09
CA TYR A 128 -2.05 3.70 11.89
C TYR A 128 -1.94 4.09 13.35
N ALA A 129 -3.09 4.28 14.00
CA ALA A 129 -3.12 4.69 15.41
C ALA A 129 -2.79 3.53 16.35
N GLU A 130 -3.13 2.31 15.98
CA GLU A 130 -2.97 1.09 16.79
C GLU A 130 -2.32 -0.03 15.99
N ASN A 131 -1.71 -0.98 16.71
CA ASN A 131 -1.15 -2.18 16.08
C ASN A 131 -2.28 -3.14 15.69
N ASP A 132 -2.23 -3.67 14.47
CA ASP A 132 -3.06 -4.78 14.02
C ASP A 132 -2.16 -5.97 13.62
N PRO A 133 -1.89 -6.89 14.57
CA PRO A 133 -1.06 -8.05 14.28
C PRO A 133 -1.69 -9.02 13.25
N SER A 134 -3.01 -8.95 13.06
CA SER A 134 -3.70 -9.82 12.08
C SER A 134 -3.45 -9.38 10.64
N ARG A 135 -3.14 -8.11 10.45
CA ARG A 135 -2.76 -7.50 9.17
C ARG A 135 -1.27 -7.19 9.10
N GLN A 136 -0.49 -7.54 10.12
CA GLN A 136 0.94 -7.25 10.26
C GLN A 136 1.27 -5.75 10.20
N ILE A 137 0.36 -4.93 10.69
CA ILE A 137 0.46 -3.47 10.68
C ILE A 137 0.83 -2.98 12.07
N GLY A 138 1.89 -2.17 12.14
CA GLY A 138 2.32 -1.49 13.35
C GLY A 138 1.73 -0.09 13.49
N SER A 139 1.67 0.43 14.70
CA SER A 139 1.24 1.80 14.97
C SER A 139 2.29 2.83 14.60
N GLY A 140 1.85 4.04 14.26
CA GLY A 140 2.68 5.13 13.78
C GLY A 140 2.81 5.11 12.25
N LEU A 141 3.96 5.48 11.72
CA LEU A 141 4.26 5.28 10.30
C LEU A 141 4.48 3.80 10.06
N ALA A 142 3.60 3.17 9.28
CA ALA A 142 3.65 1.76 8.97
C ALA A 142 4.45 1.51 7.68
N THR A 143 4.12 2.23 6.61
CA THR A 143 4.79 2.10 5.32
C THR A 143 5.11 3.47 4.72
N ALA A 144 6.16 3.52 3.93
CA ALA A 144 6.44 4.63 3.04
C ALA A 144 6.85 4.07 1.67
N GLU A 145 6.11 4.48 0.67
CA GLU A 145 6.41 4.19 -0.72
C GLU A 145 7.03 5.41 -1.40
N TYR A 146 8.08 5.17 -2.14
CA TYR A 146 8.75 6.17 -2.97
C TYR A 146 8.67 5.72 -4.42
N SER A 147 8.06 6.54 -5.26
CA SER A 147 7.92 6.24 -6.69
C SER A 147 8.61 7.27 -7.56
N ALA A 148 9.01 6.85 -8.73
CA ALA A 148 9.56 7.71 -9.76
C ALA A 148 9.17 7.18 -11.14
N GLN A 149 8.24 7.86 -11.79
CA GLN A 149 7.79 7.55 -13.14
C GLN A 149 8.50 8.45 -14.14
N LEU A 150 9.15 7.87 -15.13
CA LEU A 150 9.75 8.60 -16.25
C LEU A 150 8.93 8.39 -17.49
N ARG A 151 8.24 9.44 -17.94
CA ARG A 151 7.34 9.43 -19.10
C ARG A 151 7.95 10.19 -20.26
N TYR A 152 7.83 9.63 -21.46
CA TYR A 152 8.22 10.31 -22.70
C TYR A 152 7.03 10.48 -23.64
N GLU A 153 6.63 11.72 -23.89
CA GLU A 153 5.52 12.07 -24.77
C GLU A 153 5.96 12.12 -26.24
N PHE A 154 5.71 11.06 -27.00
CA PHE A 154 5.85 11.08 -28.46
C PHE A 154 4.75 11.91 -29.10
N THR A 155 3.52 11.68 -28.66
CA THR A 155 2.30 12.44 -28.97
C THR A 155 1.47 12.56 -27.69
N ARG A 156 0.43 13.38 -27.68
CA ARG A 156 -0.50 13.47 -26.53
C ARG A 156 -1.26 12.17 -26.24
N GLU A 157 -1.37 11.31 -27.25
CA GLU A 157 -2.13 10.04 -27.18
C GLU A 157 -1.21 8.82 -26.97
N PHE A 158 0.11 9.02 -27.12
CA PHE A 158 1.10 7.95 -26.95
C PHE A 158 2.29 8.47 -26.16
N ALA A 159 2.32 8.12 -24.89
CA ALA A 159 3.33 8.51 -23.91
C ALA A 159 3.75 7.30 -23.07
N PRO A 160 4.65 6.44 -23.56
CA PRO A 160 5.18 5.34 -22.77
C PRO A 160 5.92 5.87 -21.54
N TYR A 161 5.87 5.08 -20.47
CA TYR A 161 6.56 5.39 -19.22
C TYR A 161 7.26 4.15 -18.66
N VAL A 162 8.18 4.41 -17.76
CA VAL A 162 8.82 3.41 -16.88
C VAL A 162 8.69 3.94 -15.47
N GLU A 163 8.23 3.11 -14.56
CA GLU A 163 8.08 3.43 -13.16
C GLU A 163 9.00 2.54 -12.31
N LEU A 164 9.56 3.15 -11.28
CA LEU A 164 10.26 2.48 -10.21
C LEU A 164 9.56 2.84 -8.91
N ALA A 165 9.10 1.83 -8.19
CA ALA A 165 8.53 1.97 -6.86
C ALA A 165 9.41 1.23 -5.84
N TYR A 166 9.55 1.81 -4.66
CA TYR A 166 10.26 1.23 -3.53
C TYR A 166 9.44 1.48 -2.27
N GLU A 167 8.99 0.40 -1.65
CA GLU A 167 8.27 0.44 -0.40
C GLU A 167 9.16 0.04 0.77
N GLU A 168 9.04 0.73 1.88
CA GLU A 168 9.74 0.44 3.13
C GLU A 168 8.76 0.41 4.30
N ALA A 169 8.80 -0.69 5.06
CA ALA A 169 8.02 -0.83 6.28
C ALA A 169 8.79 -0.29 7.49
N TYR A 170 8.07 0.37 8.39
CA TYR A 170 8.63 1.03 9.58
C TYR A 170 8.07 0.47 10.89
N GLY A 171 8.79 0.70 11.98
CA GLY A 171 8.35 0.37 13.34
C GLY A 171 7.96 -1.09 13.51
N ASP A 172 6.84 -1.31 14.19
CA ASP A 172 6.32 -2.66 14.48
C ASP A 172 5.90 -3.41 13.20
N THR A 173 5.53 -2.71 12.11
CA THR A 173 5.26 -3.30 10.80
C THR A 173 6.51 -4.02 10.27
N ALA A 174 7.66 -3.35 10.31
CA ALA A 174 8.92 -3.96 9.89
C ALA A 174 9.31 -5.17 10.77
N ASP A 175 8.97 -5.13 12.05
CA ASP A 175 9.26 -6.24 12.97
C ASP A 175 8.35 -7.45 12.70
N PHE A 176 7.07 -7.25 12.37
CA PHE A 176 6.15 -8.32 11.95
C PHE A 176 6.63 -9.01 10.67
N LEU A 177 7.03 -8.25 9.65
CA LEU A 177 7.54 -8.79 8.38
C LEU A 177 8.85 -9.57 8.56
N ARG A 178 9.75 -9.10 9.45
CA ARG A 178 11.00 -9.82 9.75
C ARG A 178 10.76 -11.15 10.46
N LEU A 179 9.75 -11.22 11.35
CA LEU A 179 9.41 -12.46 12.04
C LEU A 179 8.89 -13.52 11.05
N GLU A 180 8.16 -13.12 10.03
CA GLU A 180 7.67 -14.03 8.99
C GLU A 180 8.81 -14.52 8.10
N THR A 181 9.65 -13.63 7.60
CA THR A 181 10.81 -13.97 6.77
C THR A 181 11.84 -14.80 7.54
N GLY A 182 12.09 -14.50 8.82
CA GLY A 182 12.97 -15.28 9.69
C GLY A 182 12.43 -16.66 10.05
N SER A 183 11.12 -16.82 10.11
CA SER A 183 10.48 -18.13 10.36
C SER A 183 10.58 -19.07 9.16
N ALA A 184 10.78 -18.56 7.96
CA ALA A 184 10.98 -19.37 6.75
C ALA A 184 12.40 -19.96 6.68
N ASP A 185 13.39 -19.33 7.32
CA ASP A 185 14.79 -19.76 7.30
C ASP A 185 15.11 -20.80 8.41
N ASP A 186 14.25 -20.96 9.43
CA ASP A 186 14.44 -21.89 10.55
C ASP A 186 13.99 -23.33 10.24
N THR A 187 13.75 -23.69 8.97
CA THR A 187 13.53 -25.08 8.56
C THR A 187 14.86 -25.78 8.25
N GLU A 188 15.83 -25.70 9.17
CA GLU A 188 16.96 -26.64 9.17
C GLU A 188 16.47 -28.04 9.57
N PRO A 189 16.87 -29.09 8.83
CA PRO A 189 16.49 -30.46 9.16
C PRO A 189 17.13 -30.82 10.50
N ARG A 190 16.32 -31.07 11.52
CA ARG A 190 16.77 -31.72 12.75
C ARG A 190 17.39 -33.04 12.39
N HIS A 191 18.69 -33.10 12.39
CA HIS A 191 19.41 -34.35 12.50
C HIS A 191 18.96 -35.06 13.77
N GLN A 192 18.17 -36.09 13.63
CA GLN A 192 17.95 -37.06 14.70
C GLN A 192 19.28 -37.75 14.93
N GLU A 193 20.02 -37.28 15.90
CA GLU A 193 21.12 -38.00 16.52
C GLU A 193 20.51 -39.19 17.28
N ARG A 194 20.63 -40.36 16.66
CA ARG A 194 20.23 -41.65 17.21
C ARG A 194 21.25 -41.97 18.30
N ALA A 195 20.92 -41.73 19.54
CA ALA A 195 21.67 -42.24 20.68
C ALA A 195 21.63 -43.77 20.64
N ASP A 196 22.75 -44.37 20.32
CA ASP A 196 23.02 -45.78 20.55
C ASP A 196 23.07 -46.01 22.04
N ASP A 197 22.13 -46.79 22.52
CA ASP A 197 22.04 -47.31 23.91
C ASP A 197 23.05 -48.45 24.08
N PRO A 198 24.06 -48.33 24.94
CA PRO A 198 24.87 -49.48 25.31
C PRO A 198 24.19 -50.28 26.41
N HIS A 199 23.72 -51.41 26.02
CA HIS A 199 23.20 -52.48 26.85
C HIS A 199 24.24 -52.87 27.96
N PRO A 200 23.90 -52.83 29.25
CA PRO A 200 24.77 -53.42 30.29
C PRO A 200 24.49 -54.91 30.38
N SER A 201 25.53 -55.67 30.06
CA SER A 201 25.61 -57.09 30.31
C SER A 201 25.52 -57.38 31.82
N HIS A 202 24.52 -58.16 32.18
CA HIS A 202 24.50 -58.92 33.42
C HIS A 202 25.72 -59.85 33.49
N ASP A 203 26.47 -59.75 34.55
CA ASP A 203 27.16 -60.93 35.02
C ASP A 203 26.88 -61.13 36.53
N ARG A 204 26.62 -62.41 36.79
CA ARG A 204 26.23 -63.01 38.09
C ARG A 204 27.39 -63.00 39.03
N LEU A 205 27.11 -63.11 40.31
CA LEU A 205 27.46 -64.28 41.18
C LEU A 205 27.30 -63.91 42.68
N HIS A 206 26.60 -64.84 43.32
CA HIS A 206 26.43 -65.25 44.76
C HIS A 206 25.46 -64.52 45.61
#